data_012a251ccccd7e4bdecb7b4bbabb8e1b
#
_entry.id   012a251ccccd7e4bdecb7b4bbabb8e1b
#
_cell.length_a   1.000
_cell.length_b   1.000
_cell.length_c   1.000
_cell.angle_alpha   90.00
_cell.angle_beta   90.00
_cell.angle_gamma   90.00
#
_symmetry.space_group_name_H-M   'P 1'
#
loop_
_entity.id
_entity.type
_entity.pdbx_description
1 polymer ?
#
loop_
_entity_poly.entity_id
_entity_poly.type
_entity_poly.pdbx_seq_one_letter_code
_entity_poly.pdbx_strand_id
1 'polypeptide(L)'
;MNRLFILLLFLFISIVNIKAQKGAEVGAWVGSSFYFGDLNNLYRLTEPGAAGGMLFRYNINSRLSPQCQINYSRLRANDANSSNLFDQNRNLSFYSDVFEITPAIAFNFIPYIHGNDDTNFSPYVVTG
;
A
#
# COMPACT_ATOMS: atom_id res chain seq x y z
N MET A 1 -0.81 -30.07 -11.69
CA MET A 1 -1.92 -29.22 -11.23
C MET A 1 -1.55 -27.74 -11.15
N ASN A 2 -0.37 -27.38 -10.63
CA ASN A 2 -0.01 -25.97 -10.39
C ASN A 2 0.25 -25.12 -11.65
N ARG A 3 0.76 -25.69 -12.74
CA ARG A 3 1.06 -24.92 -13.97
C ARG A 3 -0.20 -24.48 -14.72
N LEU A 4 -1.24 -25.31 -14.72
CA LEU A 4 -2.53 -24.99 -15.33
C LEU A 4 -3.26 -23.89 -14.56
N PHE A 5 -3.16 -23.90 -13.23
CA PHE A 5 -3.74 -22.86 -12.36
C PHE A 5 -3.06 -21.50 -12.57
N ILE A 6 -1.73 -21.47 -12.70
CA ILE A 6 -0.96 -20.25 -12.99
C ILE A 6 -1.30 -19.70 -14.39
N LEU A 7 -1.45 -20.57 -15.39
CA LEU A 7 -1.87 -20.18 -16.75
C LEU A 7 -3.30 -19.62 -16.78
N LEU A 8 -4.23 -20.24 -16.05
CA LEU A 8 -5.59 -19.75 -15.91
C LEU A 8 -5.65 -18.40 -15.16
N LEU A 9 -4.83 -18.23 -14.12
CA LEU A 9 -4.72 -16.96 -13.39
C LEU A 9 -4.16 -15.85 -14.30
N PHE A 10 -3.14 -16.16 -15.11
CA PHE A 10 -2.57 -15.21 -16.08
C PHE A 10 -3.56 -14.86 -17.21
N LEU A 11 -4.33 -15.83 -17.66
CA LEU A 11 -5.38 -15.63 -18.67
C LEU A 11 -6.52 -14.75 -18.11
N PHE A 12 -6.88 -14.92 -16.84
CA PHE A 12 -7.93 -14.12 -16.18
C PHE A 12 -7.52 -12.66 -16.02
N ILE A 13 -6.23 -12.39 -15.71
CA ILE A 13 -5.67 -11.04 -15.61
C ILE A 13 -5.64 -10.33 -16.97
N SER A 14 -5.47 -11.08 -18.08
CA SER A 14 -5.39 -10.52 -19.44
C SER A 14 -6.73 -10.07 -20.03
N ILE A 15 -7.86 -10.48 -19.46
CA ILE A 15 -9.21 -10.19 -19.99
C ILE A 15 -9.77 -8.84 -19.50
N VAL A 16 -9.13 -8.22 -18.53
CA VAL A 16 -9.61 -6.95 -17.98
C VAL A 16 -9.22 -5.80 -18.91
N ASN A 17 -10.05 -5.53 -19.91
CA ASN A 17 -9.99 -4.31 -20.72
C ASN A 17 -10.52 -3.15 -19.89
N ILE A 18 -9.65 -2.50 -19.11
CA ILE A 18 -10.00 -1.31 -18.33
C ILE A 18 -10.05 -0.12 -19.29
N LYS A 19 -11.26 0.26 -19.70
CA LYS A 19 -11.49 1.54 -20.38
C LYS A 19 -11.55 2.65 -19.31
N ALA A 20 -10.41 3.20 -18.97
CA ALA A 20 -10.22 4.15 -17.86
C ALA A 20 -10.32 5.61 -18.34
N GLN A 21 -11.50 6.06 -18.78
CA GLN A 21 -11.67 7.49 -19.08
C GLN A 21 -12.60 8.26 -18.12
N LYS A 22 -13.49 7.60 -17.45
CA LYS A 22 -14.31 8.09 -16.33
C LYS A 22 -14.76 6.88 -15.55
N GLY A 23 -14.55 6.84 -14.24
CA GLY A 23 -15.08 5.73 -13.48
C GLY A 23 -14.19 5.27 -12.33
N ALA A 24 -14.44 4.06 -11.91
CA ALA A 24 -13.77 3.43 -10.79
C ALA A 24 -12.41 2.87 -11.18
N GLU A 25 -11.43 3.13 -10.34
CA GLU A 25 -10.09 2.52 -10.38
C GLU A 25 -9.89 1.69 -9.11
N VAL A 26 -9.29 0.53 -9.26
CA VAL A 26 -8.94 -0.35 -8.14
C VAL A 26 -7.46 -0.66 -8.23
N GLY A 27 -6.75 -0.43 -7.15
CA GLY A 27 -5.35 -0.78 -6.99
C GLY A 27 -5.16 -1.75 -5.83
N ALA A 28 -4.12 -2.56 -5.89
CA ALA A 28 -3.67 -3.38 -4.77
C ALA A 28 -2.15 -3.32 -4.68
N TRP A 29 -1.64 -3.44 -3.46
CA TRP A 29 -0.21 -3.50 -3.20
C TRP A 29 0.11 -4.51 -2.11
N VAL A 30 1.32 -5.03 -2.13
CA VAL A 30 1.89 -5.88 -1.09
C VAL A 30 3.30 -5.38 -0.77
N GLY A 31 3.71 -5.54 0.47
CA GLY A 31 5.00 -5.06 0.92
C GLY A 31 5.36 -5.54 2.31
N SER A 32 6.33 -4.88 2.91
CA SER A 32 6.76 -5.16 4.28
C SER A 32 6.61 -3.92 5.15
N SER A 33 6.18 -4.13 6.39
CA SER A 33 6.12 -3.11 7.43
C SER A 33 7.30 -3.26 8.38
N PHE A 34 7.76 -2.14 8.93
CA PHE A 34 8.82 -2.08 9.91
C PHE A 34 8.37 -1.23 11.09
N TYR A 35 8.70 -1.67 12.28
CA TYR A 35 8.45 -0.90 13.49
C TYR A 35 9.68 -0.05 13.83
N PHE A 36 9.43 1.22 14.11
CA PHE A 36 10.43 2.15 14.63
C PHE A 36 9.90 2.77 15.92
N GLY A 37 10.56 2.48 17.04
CA GLY A 37 10.16 2.93 18.37
C GLY A 37 11.07 2.35 19.44
N ASP A 38 10.61 2.27 20.68
CA ASP A 38 11.40 1.92 21.86
C ASP A 38 12.14 0.58 21.78
N LEU A 39 11.60 -0.40 21.04
CA LEU A 39 12.25 -1.69 20.80
C LEU A 39 13.10 -1.68 19.51
N ASN A 40 13.14 -0.61 18.76
CA ASN A 40 13.94 -0.46 17.56
C ASN A 40 14.46 0.98 17.39
N ASN A 41 15.23 1.46 18.36
CA ASN A 41 15.79 2.82 18.40
C ASN A 41 16.84 3.10 17.33
N LEU A 42 17.43 2.05 16.73
CA LEU A 42 18.49 2.15 15.72
C LEU A 42 17.96 2.03 14.29
N TYR A 43 16.64 2.14 14.07
CA TYR A 43 16.01 2.04 12.74
C TYR A 43 16.42 0.79 11.96
N ARG A 44 16.55 -0.35 12.63
CA ARG A 44 16.95 -1.61 12.00
C ARG A 44 15.79 -2.19 11.20
N LEU A 45 16.10 -2.71 10.03
CA LEU A 45 15.17 -3.40 9.13
C LEU A 45 15.23 -4.93 9.31
N THR A 46 15.50 -5.39 10.54
CA THR A 46 15.76 -6.82 10.83
C THR A 46 14.49 -7.64 11.02
N GLU A 47 13.36 -6.99 11.29
CA GLU A 47 12.10 -7.69 11.58
C GLU A 47 10.96 -7.21 10.66
N PRO A 48 10.95 -7.62 9.39
CA PRO A 48 9.89 -7.27 8.48
C PRO A 48 8.57 -7.94 8.88
N GLY A 49 7.50 -7.16 8.96
CA GLY A 49 6.12 -7.65 9.02
C GLY A 49 5.51 -7.72 7.63
N ALA A 50 4.48 -8.52 7.46
CA ALA A 50 3.69 -8.51 6.23
C ALA A 50 2.83 -7.24 6.17
N ALA A 51 2.74 -6.61 4.99
CA ALA A 51 1.86 -5.49 4.74
C ALA A 51 1.20 -5.61 3.37
N GLY A 52 0.01 -5.05 3.24
CA GLY A 52 -0.69 -5.01 1.97
C GLY A 52 -1.94 -4.14 2.06
N GLY A 53 -2.45 -3.75 0.93
CA GLY A 53 -3.64 -2.91 0.90
C GLY A 53 -4.32 -2.87 -0.44
N MET A 54 -5.49 -2.25 -0.43
CA MET A 54 -6.31 -1.99 -1.59
C MET A 54 -6.69 -0.52 -1.63
N LEU A 55 -6.70 0.03 -2.83
CA LEU A 55 -7.15 1.38 -3.12
C LEU A 55 -8.35 1.29 -4.05
N PHE A 56 -9.41 1.97 -3.69
CA PHE A 56 -10.54 2.25 -4.56
C PHE A 56 -10.61 3.75 -4.80
N ARG A 57 -10.60 4.17 -6.06
CA ARG A 57 -10.72 5.57 -6.49
C ARG A 57 -11.84 5.72 -7.50
N TYR A 58 -12.57 6.79 -7.39
CA TYR A 58 -13.62 7.14 -8.36
C TYR A 58 -13.35 8.52 -8.95
N ASN A 59 -13.05 8.58 -10.25
CA ASN A 59 -12.79 9.83 -10.96
C ASN A 59 -14.11 10.51 -11.32
N ILE A 60 -14.51 11.51 -10.52
CA ILE A 60 -15.70 12.32 -10.79
C ILE A 60 -15.46 13.18 -12.03
N ASN A 61 -14.28 13.77 -12.12
CA ASN A 61 -13.85 14.58 -13.26
C ASN A 61 -12.32 14.53 -13.39
N SER A 62 -11.74 15.23 -14.37
CA SER A 62 -10.30 15.24 -14.63
C SER A 62 -9.45 15.85 -13.49
N ARG A 63 -10.07 16.43 -12.47
CA ARG A 63 -9.37 17.09 -11.36
C ARG A 63 -9.67 16.49 -9.99
N LEU A 64 -10.88 15.96 -9.78
CA LEU A 64 -11.34 15.54 -8.47
C LEU A 64 -11.64 14.04 -8.45
N SER A 65 -11.01 13.34 -7.51
CA SER A 65 -11.14 11.90 -7.37
C SER A 65 -11.19 11.51 -5.88
N PRO A 66 -12.40 11.27 -5.33
CA PRO A 66 -12.51 10.61 -4.02
C PRO A 66 -11.92 9.21 -4.09
N GLN A 67 -11.29 8.81 -3.01
CA GLN A 67 -10.67 7.50 -2.87
C GLN A 67 -10.82 6.96 -1.45
N CYS A 68 -10.79 5.65 -1.33
CA CYS A 68 -10.75 4.96 -0.06
C CYS A 68 -9.65 3.91 -0.10
N GLN A 69 -8.82 3.90 0.90
CA GLN A 69 -7.71 2.96 1.04
C GLN A 69 -7.94 2.08 2.25
N ILE A 70 -7.74 0.79 2.10
CA ILE A 70 -7.80 -0.19 3.18
C ILE A 70 -6.42 -0.83 3.25
N ASN A 71 -5.76 -0.72 4.39
CA ASN A 71 -4.42 -1.24 4.62
C ASN A 71 -4.43 -2.22 5.78
N TYR A 72 -3.59 -3.22 5.66
CA TYR A 72 -3.22 -4.14 6.72
C TYR A 72 -1.72 -4.16 6.86
N SER A 73 -1.23 -4.11 8.09
CA SER A 73 0.19 -4.30 8.38
C SER A 73 0.38 -5.04 9.70
N ARG A 74 1.34 -5.94 9.71
CA ARG A 74 1.80 -6.61 10.93
C ARG A 74 3.10 -5.98 11.40
N LEU A 75 3.06 -5.36 12.56
CA LEU A 75 4.23 -4.80 13.22
C LEU A 75 4.78 -5.80 14.22
N ARG A 76 6.10 -5.94 14.26
CA ARG A 76 6.79 -6.75 15.25
C ARG A 76 8.11 -6.11 15.65
N ALA A 77 8.52 -6.36 16.89
CA ALA A 77 9.86 -6.02 17.36
C ALA A 77 10.26 -6.98 18.47
N ASN A 78 11.57 -7.26 18.56
CA ASN A 78 12.15 -8.15 19.53
C ASN A 78 13.52 -7.63 19.99
N ASP A 79 13.67 -7.42 21.29
CA ASP A 79 14.91 -6.96 21.91
C ASP A 79 16.05 -7.98 21.80
N ALA A 80 15.74 -9.26 21.66
CA ALA A 80 16.76 -10.29 21.49
C ALA A 80 17.64 -10.07 20.25
N ASN A 81 17.13 -9.38 19.24
CA ASN A 81 17.85 -9.02 18.02
C ASN A 81 18.58 -7.66 18.13
N SER A 82 18.51 -7.00 19.29
CA SER A 82 19.23 -5.75 19.54
C SER A 82 20.74 -5.98 19.63
N SER A 83 21.51 -5.03 19.12
CA SER A 83 22.95 -4.96 19.33
C SER A 83 23.34 -4.38 20.69
N ASN A 84 22.39 -3.90 21.48
CA ASN A 84 22.57 -3.34 22.79
C ASN A 84 22.33 -4.42 23.86
N LEU A 85 23.31 -4.68 24.72
CA LEU A 85 23.22 -5.66 25.81
C LEU A 85 22.09 -5.34 26.81
N PHE A 86 21.78 -4.08 27.01
CA PHE A 86 20.67 -3.66 27.88
C PHE A 86 19.32 -4.15 27.33
N ASP A 87 19.08 -3.95 26.04
CA ASP A 87 17.86 -4.40 25.39
C ASP A 87 17.77 -5.93 25.37
N GLN A 88 18.88 -6.63 25.08
CA GLN A 88 18.92 -8.09 25.12
C GLN A 88 18.58 -8.64 26.52
N ASN A 89 19.06 -7.97 27.58
CA ASN A 89 18.74 -8.37 28.96
C ASN A 89 17.30 -8.08 29.32
N ARG A 90 16.70 -7.02 28.76
CA ARG A 90 15.28 -6.69 28.92
C ARG A 90 14.39 -7.71 28.22
N ASN A 91 14.82 -8.22 27.07
CA ASN A 91 14.20 -9.32 26.29
C ASN A 91 12.69 -9.16 26.06
N LEU A 92 12.26 -7.97 25.74
CA LEU A 92 10.86 -7.69 25.38
C LEU A 92 10.62 -7.98 23.90
N SER A 93 9.41 -8.46 23.61
CA SER A 93 8.94 -8.65 22.24
C SER A 93 7.46 -8.35 22.14
N PHE A 94 7.02 -7.89 20.98
CA PHE A 94 5.61 -7.75 20.68
C PHE A 94 5.33 -7.99 19.20
N TYR A 95 4.08 -8.27 18.91
CA TYR A 95 3.50 -8.17 17.58
C TYR A 95 2.14 -7.48 17.66
N SER A 96 1.79 -6.75 16.62
CA SER A 96 0.50 -6.07 16.51
C SER A 96 0.02 -6.10 15.07
N ASP A 97 -1.23 -6.42 14.88
CA ASP A 97 -1.91 -6.31 13.59
C ASP A 97 -2.65 -4.98 13.52
N VAL A 98 -2.33 -4.18 12.49
CA VAL A 98 -2.90 -2.85 12.28
C VAL A 98 -3.76 -2.88 11.03
N PHE A 99 -5.02 -2.48 11.19
CA PHE A 99 -5.96 -2.24 10.09
C PHE A 99 -6.24 -0.75 10.01
N GLU A 100 -6.18 -0.22 8.80
CA GLU A 100 -6.41 1.19 8.53
C GLU A 100 -7.41 1.33 7.38
N ILE A 101 -8.37 2.23 7.55
CA ILE A 101 -9.29 2.65 6.49
C ILE A 101 -9.18 4.15 6.36
N THR A 102 -8.70 4.62 5.21
CA THR A 102 -8.42 6.03 4.96
C THR A 102 -9.29 6.52 3.80
N PRO A 103 -10.42 7.18 4.08
CA PRO A 103 -11.11 7.95 3.08
C PRO A 103 -10.30 9.21 2.75
N ALA A 104 -10.18 9.55 1.47
CA ALA A 104 -9.40 10.69 1.03
C ALA A 104 -9.96 11.27 -0.27
N ILE A 105 -9.55 12.49 -0.60
CA ILE A 105 -9.86 13.16 -1.85
C ILE A 105 -8.53 13.54 -2.51
N ALA A 106 -8.36 13.15 -3.78
CA ALA A 106 -7.27 13.59 -4.62
C ALA A 106 -7.72 14.73 -5.53
N PHE A 107 -6.89 15.78 -5.61
CA PHE A 107 -7.10 16.92 -6.49
C PHE A 107 -5.91 17.07 -7.43
N ASN A 108 -6.15 16.96 -8.74
CA ASN A 108 -5.16 17.15 -9.79
C ASN A 108 -5.10 18.63 -10.18
N PHE A 109 -3.92 19.23 -10.10
CA PHE A 109 -3.71 20.64 -10.50
C PHE A 109 -3.84 20.84 -12.01
N ILE A 110 -3.39 19.85 -12.79
CA ILE A 110 -3.56 19.81 -14.24
C ILE A 110 -4.63 18.78 -14.56
N PRO A 111 -5.61 19.07 -15.44
CA PRO A 111 -6.61 18.07 -15.83
C PRO A 111 -5.91 16.82 -16.37
N TYR A 112 -6.13 15.69 -15.72
CA TYR A 112 -5.57 14.41 -16.13
C TYR A 112 -6.67 13.58 -16.82
N ILE A 113 -6.41 13.21 -18.07
CA ILE A 113 -7.28 12.32 -18.85
C ILE A 113 -6.44 11.11 -19.22
N HIS A 114 -6.77 9.97 -18.61
CA HIS A 114 -6.05 8.74 -18.86
C HIS A 114 -6.19 8.31 -20.33
N GLY A 115 -5.06 8.01 -21.00
CA GLY A 115 -5.03 7.61 -22.41
C GLY A 115 -5.02 8.76 -23.42
N ASN A 116 -4.80 10.00 -22.99
CA ASN A 116 -4.53 11.11 -23.88
C ASN A 116 -3.02 11.39 -23.88
N ASP A 117 -2.42 11.38 -25.08
CA ASP A 117 -0.97 11.58 -25.26
C ASP A 117 -0.50 13.00 -24.89
N ASP A 118 -1.43 13.97 -24.80
CA ASP A 118 -1.11 15.36 -24.48
C ASP A 118 -0.97 15.63 -22.97
N THR A 119 -1.36 14.68 -22.09
CA THR A 119 -1.37 14.88 -20.63
C THR A 119 -0.69 13.74 -19.89
N ASN A 120 0.63 13.59 -20.08
CA ASN A 120 1.41 12.52 -19.47
C ASN A 120 1.81 12.78 -18.02
N PHE A 121 1.55 13.97 -17.48
CA PHE A 121 1.93 14.38 -16.14
C PHE A 121 0.88 15.29 -15.51
N SER A 122 0.46 14.98 -14.30
CA SER A 122 -0.39 15.84 -13.47
C SER A 122 0.06 15.76 -12.01
N PRO A 123 0.59 16.83 -11.42
CA PRO A 123 0.81 16.90 -9.99
C PRO A 123 -0.54 16.90 -9.28
N TYR A 124 -0.61 16.21 -8.15
CA TYR A 124 -1.83 16.15 -7.37
C TYR A 124 -1.54 16.24 -5.87
N VAL A 125 -2.54 16.62 -5.11
CA VAL A 125 -2.55 16.59 -3.65
C VAL A 125 -3.64 15.66 -3.18
N VAL A 126 -3.36 14.92 -2.11
CA VAL A 126 -4.33 14.05 -1.43
C VAL A 126 -4.51 14.55 -0.01
N THR A 127 -5.76 14.63 0.42
CA THR A 127 -6.14 14.91 1.80
C THR A 127 -7.18 13.90 2.25
N GLY A 128 -7.04 13.41 3.50
CA GLY A 128 -7.91 12.44 4.13
C GLY A 128 -7.79 12.44 5.64
#